data_3c1e5524138d331b1874763e26193cef
#
_entry.id   3c1e5524138d331b1874763e26193cef
#
_cell.length_a   1.000
_cell.length_b   1.000
_cell.length_c   1.000
_cell.angle_alpha   90.00
_cell.angle_beta   90.00
_cell.angle_gamma   90.00
#
_symmetry.space_group_name_H-M   'P 1'
#
loop_
_entity.id
_entity.type
_entity.pdbx_description
1 polymer ?
#
loop_
_entity_poly.entity_id
_entity_poly.type
_entity_poly.pdbx_seq_one_letter_code
_entity_poly.pdbx_strand_id
1 'polypeptide(L)'
;MDTNGDGIGDLKGIISKLDYLKELGIDIVWLSPVYESPFVDQGYDISDYYKIAEQFGTMDDFDTLVAEMKKRGMHLIMDLVVNHCSDKHEWFQKALADPDGPYASYFYFREGKDGKAPSNYRSNFGGSAWTKIPGTNKYYLHTFAKEQPDLNWENPIVRKKIYEMINWWFEKGISGFRIDAIINIKKNLDFPSFPADGGDGLVSCDKMLASAHGIGTFLEEMKHETFDKYDAFTVGEVFHLKEDELREFIGEDGHFSTKFDFSAHVLSNGEHGWYDAPALDFNRWRTALFNTQKADLTVGFEANIIENHDEPRGATHYLPAHARNEAGVKMLAATYFLLRGIPFIYQGQEI
;
A
#
# COMPACT_ATOMS: atom_id res chain seq x y z
N MET A 1 -18.69 8.81 3.64
CA MET A 1 -19.82 9.66 4.13
C MET A 1 -19.43 10.18 5.48
N ASP A 2 -19.64 11.46 5.67
CA ASP A 2 -19.42 12.17 6.91
C ASP A 2 -20.78 12.23 7.65
N THR A 3 -20.89 11.64 8.84
CA THR A 3 -22.17 11.59 9.58
C THR A 3 -22.25 12.64 10.69
N ASN A 4 -21.13 13.20 11.11
CA ASN A 4 -21.06 14.19 12.19
C ASN A 4 -20.85 15.62 11.69
N GLY A 5 -20.55 15.81 10.39
CA GLY A 5 -20.39 17.10 9.74
C GLY A 5 -19.03 17.77 9.96
N ASP A 6 -17.99 16.99 10.28
CA ASP A 6 -16.63 17.50 10.52
C ASP A 6 -15.77 17.57 9.23
N GLY A 7 -16.31 17.09 8.11
CA GLY A 7 -15.64 17.05 6.81
C GLY A 7 -14.87 15.75 6.56
N ILE A 8 -14.88 14.80 7.49
CA ILE A 8 -14.20 13.52 7.39
C ILE A 8 -15.22 12.39 7.28
N GLY A 9 -15.01 11.46 6.35
CA GLY A 9 -15.84 10.26 6.27
C GLY A 9 -15.60 9.32 7.45
N ASP A 10 -16.65 8.66 7.93
CA ASP A 10 -16.60 7.84 9.13
C ASP A 10 -17.24 6.45 8.94
N LEU A 11 -17.00 5.53 9.89
CA LEU A 11 -17.51 4.16 9.84
C LEU A 11 -19.03 4.10 9.82
N LYS A 12 -19.72 4.98 10.56
CA LYS A 12 -21.18 5.09 10.55
C LYS A 12 -21.71 5.51 9.19
N GLY A 13 -20.97 6.37 8.51
CA GLY A 13 -21.26 6.78 7.13
C GLY A 13 -21.19 5.63 6.16
N ILE A 14 -20.19 4.75 6.29
CA ILE A 14 -20.10 3.54 5.48
C ILE A 14 -21.30 2.63 5.79
N ILE A 15 -21.60 2.36 7.07
CA ILE A 15 -22.74 1.54 7.50
C ILE A 15 -24.04 2.05 6.85
N SER A 16 -24.25 3.37 6.83
CA SER A 16 -25.45 4.00 6.24
C SER A 16 -25.58 3.79 4.72
N LYS A 17 -24.52 3.38 4.05
CA LYS A 17 -24.44 3.19 2.58
C LYS A 17 -24.29 1.73 2.14
N LEU A 18 -24.32 0.79 3.04
CA LEU A 18 -24.12 -0.62 2.69
C LEU A 18 -25.18 -1.14 1.70
N ASP A 19 -26.44 -0.71 1.84
CA ASP A 19 -27.49 -1.11 0.91
C ASP A 19 -27.25 -0.52 -0.49
N TYR A 20 -26.83 0.74 -0.57
CA TYR A 20 -26.43 1.36 -1.84
C TYR A 20 -25.24 0.62 -2.49
N LEU A 21 -24.21 0.30 -1.72
CA LEU A 21 -23.04 -0.46 -2.23
C LEU A 21 -23.45 -1.86 -2.71
N LYS A 22 -24.36 -2.53 -1.99
CA LYS A 22 -24.88 -3.85 -2.39
C LYS A 22 -25.71 -3.77 -3.66
N GLU A 23 -26.52 -2.74 -3.81
CA GLU A 23 -27.32 -2.47 -5.01
C GLU A 23 -26.44 -2.15 -6.22
N LEU A 24 -25.31 -1.46 -6.01
CA LEU A 24 -24.27 -1.20 -7.02
C LEU A 24 -23.55 -2.49 -7.46
N GLY A 25 -23.66 -3.58 -6.71
CA GLY A 25 -23.03 -4.86 -7.01
C GLY A 25 -21.67 -5.05 -6.34
N ILE A 26 -21.37 -4.29 -5.30
CA ILE A 26 -20.12 -4.43 -4.54
C ILE A 26 -20.22 -5.63 -3.59
N ASP A 27 -19.27 -6.55 -3.69
CA ASP A 27 -19.15 -7.69 -2.80
C ASP A 27 -18.07 -7.49 -1.72
N ILE A 28 -17.00 -6.76 -2.04
CA ILE A 28 -15.88 -6.51 -1.14
C ILE A 28 -15.66 -5.01 -1.02
N VAL A 29 -15.53 -4.50 0.21
CA VAL A 29 -15.11 -3.12 0.48
C VAL A 29 -13.69 -3.14 1.01
N TRP A 30 -12.79 -2.41 0.34
CA TRP A 30 -11.48 -2.08 0.85
C TRP A 30 -11.55 -0.76 1.61
N LEU A 31 -11.14 -0.80 2.87
CA LEU A 31 -11.09 0.34 3.75
C LEU A 31 -9.65 0.84 3.84
N SER A 32 -9.39 2.10 3.43
CA SER A 32 -8.12 2.79 3.67
C SER A 32 -7.78 2.78 5.16
N PRO A 33 -6.52 3.04 5.56
CA PRO A 33 -6.13 2.93 6.97
C PRO A 33 -7.05 3.73 7.90
N VAL A 34 -7.67 3.04 8.85
CA VAL A 34 -8.54 3.64 9.90
C VAL A 34 -7.93 3.52 11.29
N TYR A 35 -6.71 3.05 11.36
CA TYR A 35 -5.96 2.87 12.62
C TYR A 35 -5.61 4.21 13.28
N GLU A 36 -5.27 4.17 14.55
CA GLU A 36 -4.73 5.34 15.24
C GLU A 36 -3.45 5.84 14.54
N SER A 37 -3.44 7.12 14.17
CA SER A 37 -2.39 7.73 13.37
C SER A 37 -2.27 9.23 13.68
N PRO A 38 -1.10 9.83 13.59
CA PRO A 38 -0.91 11.28 13.51
C PRO A 38 -1.35 11.91 12.19
N PHE A 39 -1.67 11.10 11.17
CA PHE A 39 -2.12 11.53 9.83
C PHE A 39 -1.12 12.41 9.09
N VAL A 40 0.17 12.16 9.24
CA VAL A 40 1.22 12.80 8.42
C VAL A 40 1.09 12.34 6.97
N ASP A 41 0.70 11.09 6.77
CA ASP A 41 0.48 10.45 5.47
C ASP A 41 -0.92 9.79 5.43
N GLN A 42 -1.96 10.59 5.66
CA GLN A 42 -3.38 10.21 5.52
C GLN A 42 -3.77 8.89 6.22
N GLY A 43 -3.05 8.50 7.29
CA GLY A 43 -3.29 7.29 8.05
C GLY A 43 -2.30 6.16 7.79
N TYR A 44 -1.43 6.28 6.79
CA TYR A 44 -0.37 5.30 6.52
C TYR A 44 0.79 5.37 7.54
N ASP A 45 0.85 6.37 8.38
CA ASP A 45 1.75 6.48 9.55
C ASP A 45 1.05 5.97 10.81
N ILE A 46 0.97 4.64 10.97
CA ILE A 46 0.19 3.99 12.04
C ILE A 46 0.93 4.05 13.37
N SER A 47 0.30 4.63 14.39
CA SER A 47 0.84 4.72 15.77
C SER A 47 0.33 3.63 16.71
N ASP A 48 -0.85 3.03 16.42
CA ASP A 48 -1.39 1.87 17.12
C ASP A 48 -2.23 1.02 16.16
N TYR A 49 -1.77 -0.20 15.89
CA TYR A 49 -2.42 -1.13 14.98
C TYR A 49 -3.71 -1.78 15.53
N TYR A 50 -3.97 -1.66 16.83
CA TYR A 50 -5.10 -2.30 17.51
C TYR A 50 -6.24 -1.32 17.83
N LYS A 51 -6.14 -0.08 17.37
CA LYS A 51 -7.07 0.99 17.71
C LYS A 51 -7.59 1.68 16.45
N ILE A 52 -8.88 1.98 16.44
CA ILE A 52 -9.51 2.85 15.43
C ILE A 52 -9.25 4.30 15.82
N ALA A 53 -8.84 5.13 14.86
CA ALA A 53 -8.68 6.56 15.07
C ALA A 53 -10.04 7.22 15.36
N GLU A 54 -10.08 8.08 16.38
CA GLU A 54 -11.30 8.69 16.91
C GLU A 54 -12.14 9.42 15.83
N GLN A 55 -11.47 10.05 14.86
CA GLN A 55 -12.14 10.73 13.76
C GLN A 55 -12.95 9.80 12.85
N PHE A 56 -12.64 8.51 12.80
CA PHE A 56 -13.38 7.54 12.00
C PHE A 56 -14.46 6.79 12.80
N GLY A 57 -14.42 6.88 14.12
CA GLY A 57 -15.37 6.22 15.02
C GLY A 57 -14.69 5.38 16.10
N THR A 58 -15.38 4.37 16.56
CA THR A 58 -14.95 3.50 17.66
C THR A 58 -14.75 2.06 17.18
N MET A 59 -14.14 1.22 18.03
CA MET A 59 -14.07 -0.22 17.79
C MET A 59 -15.49 -0.86 17.72
N ASP A 60 -16.43 -0.37 18.51
CA ASP A 60 -17.84 -0.85 18.45
C ASP A 60 -18.49 -0.47 17.12
N ASP A 61 -18.17 0.68 16.55
CA ASP A 61 -18.63 1.08 15.20
C ASP A 61 -18.01 0.15 14.14
N PHE A 62 -16.75 -0.22 14.30
CA PHE A 62 -16.08 -1.17 13.42
C PHE A 62 -16.70 -2.58 13.51
N ASP A 63 -16.92 -3.09 14.72
CA ASP A 63 -17.57 -4.38 14.93
C ASP A 63 -18.99 -4.39 14.34
N THR A 64 -19.70 -3.25 14.44
CA THR A 64 -21.01 -3.04 13.80
C THR A 64 -20.90 -3.07 12.27
N LEU A 65 -19.92 -2.40 11.68
CA LEU A 65 -19.69 -2.41 10.24
C LEU A 65 -19.49 -3.84 9.72
N VAL A 66 -18.59 -4.62 10.36
CA VAL A 66 -18.33 -6.02 10.00
C VAL A 66 -19.61 -6.85 10.07
N ALA A 67 -20.38 -6.71 11.16
CA ALA A 67 -21.63 -7.45 11.33
C ALA A 67 -22.69 -7.10 10.27
N GLU A 68 -22.85 -5.79 9.95
CA GLU A 68 -23.82 -5.32 8.95
C GLU A 68 -23.42 -5.71 7.52
N MET A 69 -22.12 -5.72 7.20
CA MET A 69 -21.64 -6.25 5.93
C MET A 69 -21.91 -7.73 5.78
N LYS A 70 -21.61 -8.51 6.81
CA LYS A 70 -21.88 -9.96 6.82
C LYS A 70 -23.35 -10.29 6.60
N LYS A 71 -24.29 -9.55 7.20
CA LYS A 71 -25.74 -9.72 6.99
C LYS A 71 -26.14 -9.54 5.51
N ARG A 72 -25.39 -8.74 4.76
CA ARG A 72 -25.63 -8.45 3.33
C ARG A 72 -24.84 -9.37 2.39
N GLY A 73 -24.08 -10.33 2.93
CA GLY A 73 -23.17 -11.16 2.14
C GLY A 73 -22.05 -10.33 1.50
N MET A 74 -21.58 -9.30 2.19
CA MET A 74 -20.47 -8.44 1.80
C MET A 74 -19.25 -8.72 2.68
N HIS A 75 -18.08 -8.46 2.15
CA HIS A 75 -16.79 -8.69 2.79
C HIS A 75 -16.03 -7.39 3.02
N LEU A 76 -15.32 -7.30 4.13
CA LEU A 76 -14.44 -6.17 4.45
C LEU A 76 -12.99 -6.62 4.35
N ILE A 77 -12.18 -5.88 3.61
CA ILE A 77 -10.72 -5.95 3.67
C ILE A 77 -10.16 -4.63 4.18
N MET A 78 -9.11 -4.71 4.98
CA MET A 78 -8.43 -3.55 5.53
C MET A 78 -7.12 -3.28 4.79
N ASP A 79 -6.50 -2.14 5.06
CA ASP A 79 -5.17 -1.83 4.58
C ASP A 79 -4.11 -2.37 5.54
N LEU A 80 -3.14 -3.12 5.04
CA LEU A 80 -2.05 -3.71 5.82
C LEU A 80 -0.76 -2.93 5.55
N VAL A 81 -0.42 -2.01 6.43
CA VAL A 81 0.76 -1.15 6.32
C VAL A 81 1.84 -1.71 7.22
N VAL A 82 2.80 -2.45 6.66
CA VAL A 82 3.80 -3.20 7.43
C VAL A 82 5.25 -2.98 6.99
N ASN A 83 5.48 -2.15 5.95
CA ASN A 83 6.83 -1.70 5.64
C ASN A 83 7.38 -0.77 6.72
N HIS A 84 6.55 0.06 7.31
CA HIS A 84 6.88 1.09 8.29
C HIS A 84 5.77 1.23 9.33
N CYS A 85 6.02 1.98 10.38
CA CYS A 85 5.00 2.47 11.30
C CYS A 85 5.21 3.97 11.54
N SER A 86 4.33 4.61 12.33
CA SER A 86 4.54 6.01 12.73
C SER A 86 5.77 6.18 13.62
N ASP A 87 6.41 7.33 13.56
CA ASP A 87 7.40 7.75 14.55
C ASP A 87 6.79 7.89 15.96
N LYS A 88 5.45 7.96 16.09
CA LYS A 88 4.72 7.95 17.37
C LYS A 88 4.38 6.55 17.86
N HIS A 89 4.62 5.51 17.08
CA HIS A 89 4.41 4.14 17.52
C HIS A 89 5.31 3.82 18.72
N GLU A 90 4.78 3.11 19.72
CA GLU A 90 5.51 2.82 20.96
C GLU A 90 6.86 2.11 20.72
N TRP A 91 6.97 1.28 19.68
CA TRP A 91 8.22 0.59 19.35
C TRP A 91 9.31 1.58 18.97
N PHE A 92 8.97 2.57 18.13
CA PHE A 92 9.94 3.56 17.69
C PHE A 92 10.31 4.53 18.81
N GLN A 93 9.34 4.94 19.63
CA GLN A 93 9.61 5.78 20.79
C GLN A 93 10.57 5.09 21.78
N LYS A 94 10.40 3.79 22.03
CA LYS A 94 11.33 2.99 22.84
C LYS A 94 12.70 2.84 22.19
N ALA A 95 12.76 2.69 20.86
CA ALA A 95 14.01 2.62 20.12
C ALA A 95 14.78 3.95 20.16
N LEU A 96 14.10 5.09 20.08
CA LEU A 96 14.73 6.40 20.21
C LEU A 96 15.22 6.69 21.64
N ALA A 97 14.48 6.21 22.65
CA ALA A 97 14.87 6.37 24.06
C ALA A 97 16.14 5.58 24.42
N ASP A 98 16.35 4.43 23.78
CA ASP A 98 17.53 3.58 23.92
C ASP A 98 17.96 3.03 22.55
N PRO A 99 18.79 3.80 21.77
CA PRO A 99 19.21 3.41 20.44
C PRO A 99 20.16 2.20 20.38
N ASP A 100 20.55 1.64 21.51
CA ASP A 100 21.32 0.40 21.66
C ASP A 100 20.51 -0.73 22.31
N GLY A 101 19.28 -0.42 22.73
CA GLY A 101 18.38 -1.34 23.40
C GLY A 101 17.65 -2.31 22.46
N PRO A 102 16.81 -3.19 23.00
CA PRO A 102 16.15 -4.26 22.24
C PRO A 102 15.24 -3.74 21.13
N TYR A 103 14.58 -2.58 21.32
CA TYR A 103 13.70 -2.00 20.30
C TYR A 103 14.45 -1.36 19.14
N ALA A 104 15.74 -1.00 19.28
CA ALA A 104 16.56 -0.49 18.19
C ALA A 104 16.63 -1.50 17.02
N SER A 105 16.61 -2.80 17.32
CA SER A 105 16.64 -3.87 16.32
C SER A 105 15.32 -4.01 15.53
N TYR A 106 14.24 -3.34 15.91
CA TYR A 106 12.95 -3.34 15.20
C TYR A 106 12.99 -2.46 13.95
N PHE A 107 14.01 -1.60 13.85
CA PHE A 107 14.18 -0.64 12.77
C PHE A 107 15.57 -0.78 12.15
N TYR A 108 15.79 -0.19 11.00
CA TYR A 108 17.10 -0.15 10.36
C TYR A 108 17.91 1.04 10.88
N PHE A 109 18.53 0.88 12.06
CA PHE A 109 19.48 1.84 12.60
C PHE A 109 20.89 1.53 12.06
N ARG A 110 21.60 2.53 11.55
CA ARG A 110 22.95 2.40 11.00
C ARG A 110 23.83 3.58 11.44
N GLU A 111 25.10 3.30 11.69
CA GLU A 111 26.09 4.35 11.96
C GLU A 111 26.31 5.21 10.70
N GLY A 112 26.39 6.52 10.91
CA GLY A 112 26.83 7.45 9.88
C GLY A 112 28.31 7.29 9.54
N LYS A 113 28.68 7.61 8.31
CA LYS A 113 30.05 7.62 7.81
C LYS A 113 30.54 9.03 7.61
N ASP A 114 31.63 9.43 8.25
CA ASP A 114 32.23 10.77 8.14
C ASP A 114 31.23 11.92 8.36
N GLY A 115 30.35 11.77 9.34
CA GLY A 115 29.29 12.72 9.67
C GLY A 115 28.11 12.79 8.68
N LYS A 116 28.07 11.89 7.72
CA LYS A 116 27.00 11.77 6.70
C LYS A 116 26.15 10.52 6.95
N ALA A 117 25.01 10.47 6.28
CA ALA A 117 24.14 9.30 6.27
C ALA A 117 24.87 8.04 5.75
N PRO A 118 24.40 6.83 6.13
CA PRO A 118 25.03 5.57 5.73
C PRO A 118 25.15 5.38 4.21
N SER A 119 24.16 5.86 3.46
CA SER A 119 24.11 5.84 2.00
C SER A 119 23.31 7.02 1.47
N ASN A 120 23.30 7.20 0.14
CA ASN A 120 22.72 8.36 -0.52
C ASN A 120 21.31 8.10 -1.10
N TYR A 121 20.48 7.29 -0.43
CA TYR A 121 19.12 7.06 -0.90
C TYR A 121 18.23 8.27 -0.72
N ARG A 122 17.41 8.53 -1.75
CA ARG A 122 16.29 9.49 -1.72
C ARG A 122 15.01 8.75 -1.32
N SER A 123 14.29 9.29 -0.35
CA SER A 123 12.94 8.86 0.02
C SER A 123 11.97 9.05 -1.15
N ASN A 124 10.93 8.22 -1.21
CA ASN A 124 9.85 8.36 -2.19
C ASN A 124 9.15 9.73 -2.09
N PHE A 125 9.15 10.34 -0.90
CA PHE A 125 8.57 11.66 -0.67
C PHE A 125 9.62 12.80 -0.77
N GLY A 126 10.82 12.48 -1.25
CA GLY A 126 11.90 13.44 -1.44
C GLY A 126 12.82 13.59 -0.24
N GLY A 127 13.99 14.18 -0.46
CA GLY A 127 15.03 14.29 0.56
C GLY A 127 15.72 12.95 0.86
N SER A 128 16.61 12.95 1.85
CA SER A 128 17.32 11.73 2.26
C SER A 128 16.38 10.71 2.90
N ALA A 129 16.54 9.44 2.55
CA ALA A 129 15.86 8.31 3.21
C ALA A 129 16.45 7.96 4.59
N TRP A 130 17.43 8.70 5.06
CA TRP A 130 18.06 8.53 6.36
C TRP A 130 17.90 9.78 7.22
N THR A 131 17.37 9.63 8.42
CA THR A 131 17.29 10.71 9.40
C THR A 131 18.16 10.40 10.62
N LYS A 132 18.97 11.39 11.02
CA LYS A 132 19.87 11.24 12.16
C LYS A 132 19.10 11.19 13.48
N ILE A 133 19.48 10.23 14.34
CA ILE A 133 18.95 10.13 15.69
C ILE A 133 19.66 11.17 16.58
N PRO A 134 18.92 12.09 17.21
CA PRO A 134 19.50 13.14 18.05
C PRO A 134 20.43 12.59 19.12
N GLY A 135 21.57 13.25 19.35
CA GLY A 135 22.53 12.88 20.38
C GLY A 135 23.42 11.67 20.03
N THR A 136 23.27 11.07 18.85
CA THR A 136 24.04 9.89 18.41
C THR A 136 24.74 10.13 17.08
N ASN A 137 25.55 9.14 16.62
CA ASN A 137 26.01 9.05 15.23
C ASN A 137 25.15 8.11 14.38
N LYS A 138 24.02 7.62 14.90
CA LYS A 138 23.14 6.71 14.21
C LYS A 138 22.08 7.43 13.38
N TYR A 139 21.63 6.76 12.35
CA TYR A 139 20.54 7.18 11.46
C TYR A 139 19.52 6.03 11.37
N TYR A 140 18.25 6.38 11.24
CA TYR A 140 17.20 5.40 10.89
C TYR A 140 16.76 5.57 9.45
N LEU A 141 16.40 4.45 8.83
CA LEU A 141 15.87 4.39 7.47
C LEU A 141 14.38 4.72 7.46
N HIS A 142 13.96 5.49 6.46
CA HIS A 142 12.55 5.69 6.09
C HIS A 142 12.45 5.81 4.58
N THR A 143 11.80 4.86 3.93
CA THR A 143 11.62 4.90 2.47
C THR A 143 10.52 5.86 2.05
N PHE A 144 9.67 6.29 2.97
CA PHE A 144 8.64 7.33 2.84
C PHE A 144 8.96 8.55 3.71
N ALA A 145 7.97 9.15 4.37
CA ALA A 145 8.21 10.31 5.23
C ALA A 145 9.16 9.98 6.39
N LYS A 146 9.87 10.98 6.91
CA LYS A 146 10.75 10.79 8.08
C LYS A 146 9.98 10.37 9.35
N GLU A 147 8.68 10.62 9.37
CA GLU A 147 7.75 10.18 10.39
C GLU A 147 7.30 8.72 10.22
N GLN A 148 7.78 8.03 9.17
CA GLN A 148 7.46 6.63 8.84
C GLN A 148 8.72 5.76 8.86
N PRO A 149 9.32 5.48 10.03
CA PRO A 149 10.51 4.62 10.13
C PRO A 149 10.23 3.21 9.65
N ASP A 150 11.11 2.69 8.79
CA ASP A 150 10.98 1.36 8.20
C ASP A 150 11.21 0.26 9.23
N LEU A 151 10.29 -0.70 9.28
CA LEU A 151 10.36 -1.89 10.14
C LEU A 151 11.40 -2.89 9.62
N ASN A 152 12.17 -3.45 10.52
CA ASN A 152 13.21 -4.43 10.20
C ASN A 152 12.61 -5.84 10.08
N TRP A 153 12.22 -6.22 8.88
CA TRP A 153 11.68 -7.54 8.58
C TRP A 153 12.68 -8.70 8.73
N GLU A 154 13.97 -8.42 8.81
CA GLU A 154 14.96 -9.45 9.16
C GLU A 154 14.85 -9.89 10.63
N ASN A 155 14.24 -9.06 11.47
CA ASN A 155 14.01 -9.39 12.87
C ASN A 155 12.76 -10.28 13.06
N PRO A 156 12.91 -11.55 13.45
CA PRO A 156 11.77 -12.47 13.59
C PRO A 156 10.77 -12.03 14.68
N ILE A 157 11.20 -11.23 15.65
CA ILE A 157 10.29 -10.69 16.67
C ILE A 157 9.34 -9.67 16.06
N VAL A 158 9.83 -8.83 15.14
CA VAL A 158 8.99 -7.87 14.40
C VAL A 158 7.97 -8.63 13.56
N ARG A 159 8.40 -9.61 12.76
CA ARG A 159 7.49 -10.42 11.94
C ARG A 159 6.41 -11.10 12.80
N LYS A 160 6.81 -11.74 13.89
CA LYS A 160 5.84 -12.37 14.81
C LYS A 160 4.78 -11.38 15.32
N LYS A 161 5.18 -10.17 15.72
CA LYS A 161 4.24 -9.13 16.17
C LYS A 161 3.30 -8.66 15.08
N ILE A 162 3.80 -8.58 13.85
CA ILE A 162 2.98 -8.26 12.68
C ILE A 162 1.96 -9.38 12.44
N TYR A 163 2.36 -10.66 12.50
CA TYR A 163 1.45 -11.79 12.32
C TYR A 163 0.41 -11.90 13.44
N GLU A 164 0.78 -11.61 14.68
CA GLU A 164 -0.16 -11.50 15.80
C GLU A 164 -1.23 -10.43 15.55
N MET A 165 -0.84 -9.27 15.01
CA MET A 165 -1.74 -8.19 14.66
C MET A 165 -2.67 -8.57 13.48
N ILE A 166 -2.14 -9.17 12.42
CA ILE A 166 -2.92 -9.64 11.27
C ILE A 166 -3.99 -10.64 11.74
N ASN A 167 -3.60 -11.64 12.51
CA ASN A 167 -4.52 -12.65 13.03
C ASN A 167 -5.59 -12.04 13.93
N TRP A 168 -5.24 -11.06 14.76
CA TRP A 168 -6.20 -10.36 15.61
C TRP A 168 -7.32 -9.66 14.82
N TRP A 169 -6.96 -9.02 13.67
CA TRP A 169 -7.95 -8.42 12.79
C TRP A 169 -8.84 -9.45 12.10
N PHE A 170 -8.29 -10.61 11.70
CA PHE A 170 -9.11 -11.71 11.20
C PHE A 170 -10.10 -12.22 12.24
N GLU A 171 -9.69 -12.33 13.49
CA GLU A 171 -10.58 -12.69 14.61
C GLU A 171 -11.69 -11.65 14.85
N LYS A 172 -11.46 -10.39 14.48
CA LYS A 172 -12.48 -9.34 14.42
C LYS A 172 -13.49 -9.52 13.27
N GLY A 173 -13.22 -10.42 12.34
CA GLY A 173 -14.15 -10.84 11.30
C GLY A 173 -13.97 -10.18 9.94
N ILE A 174 -12.82 -9.55 9.68
CA ILE A 174 -12.47 -9.10 8.32
C ILE A 174 -12.19 -10.30 7.42
N SER A 175 -12.25 -10.09 6.11
CA SER A 175 -12.07 -11.15 5.10
C SER A 175 -10.72 -11.09 4.39
N GLY A 176 -9.88 -10.11 4.70
CA GLY A 176 -8.58 -9.97 4.06
C GLY A 176 -7.95 -8.61 4.17
N PHE A 177 -6.92 -8.40 3.34
CA PHE A 177 -6.14 -7.16 3.32
C PHE A 177 -5.76 -6.73 1.91
N ARG A 178 -5.71 -5.42 1.70
CA ARG A 178 -4.83 -4.79 0.71
C ARG A 178 -3.49 -4.56 1.38
N ILE A 179 -2.41 -5.02 0.78
CA ILE A 179 -1.09 -4.98 1.39
C ILE A 179 -0.29 -3.84 0.75
N ASP A 180 -0.02 -2.83 1.58
CA ASP A 180 0.65 -1.60 1.22
C ASP A 180 2.14 -1.82 0.96
N ALA A 181 2.66 -1.23 -0.13
CA ALA A 181 4.08 -1.13 -0.47
C ALA A 181 4.90 -2.40 -0.15
N ILE A 182 4.32 -3.58 -0.40
CA ILE A 182 4.84 -4.85 0.11
C ILE A 182 6.25 -5.18 -0.38
N ILE A 183 6.61 -4.74 -1.58
CA ILE A 183 7.95 -4.96 -2.11
C ILE A 183 9.04 -4.30 -1.25
N ASN A 184 8.67 -3.28 -0.49
CA ASN A 184 9.60 -2.51 0.34
C ASN A 184 10.04 -3.24 1.62
N ILE A 185 9.35 -4.32 2.03
CA ILE A 185 9.73 -5.04 3.27
C ILE A 185 11.10 -5.72 3.18
N LYS A 186 11.57 -6.07 1.97
CA LYS A 186 12.90 -6.65 1.75
C LYS A 186 13.87 -5.60 1.26
N LYS A 187 15.00 -5.50 1.94
CA LYS A 187 16.03 -4.49 1.68
C LYS A 187 17.39 -5.13 1.43
N ASN A 188 18.23 -4.46 0.66
CA ASN A 188 19.64 -4.80 0.61
C ASN A 188 20.34 -4.27 1.87
N LEU A 189 20.73 -5.13 2.77
CA LEU A 189 21.23 -4.80 4.11
C LEU A 189 22.60 -4.15 4.13
N ASP A 190 23.36 -4.24 3.03
CA ASP A 190 24.65 -3.55 2.88
C ASP A 190 24.47 -2.05 2.66
N PHE A 191 23.25 -1.63 2.28
CA PHE A 191 22.88 -0.24 1.99
C PHE A 191 23.94 0.47 1.13
N PRO A 192 24.34 -0.08 -0.04
CA PRO A 192 25.36 0.51 -0.87
C PRO A 192 24.90 1.87 -1.43
N SER A 193 25.83 2.82 -1.55
CA SER A 193 25.57 4.04 -2.30
C SER A 193 25.70 3.78 -3.80
N PHE A 194 24.88 4.49 -4.60
CA PHE A 194 24.93 4.43 -6.07
C PHE A 194 25.23 5.82 -6.65
N PRO A 195 25.57 5.93 -7.94
CA PRO A 195 25.64 7.22 -8.61
C PRO A 195 24.30 7.97 -8.47
N ALA A 196 24.38 9.26 -8.15
CA ALA A 196 23.19 10.10 -8.04
C ALA A 196 22.41 10.15 -9.37
N ASP A 197 21.10 10.15 -9.29
CA ASP A 197 20.19 10.23 -10.44
C ASP A 197 19.54 11.62 -10.59
N GLY A 198 19.86 12.53 -9.67
CA GLY A 198 19.39 13.91 -9.66
C GLY A 198 20.45 14.91 -9.19
N GLY A 199 20.10 16.21 -9.23
CA GLY A 199 20.98 17.31 -8.84
C GLY A 199 21.19 17.46 -7.33
N ASP A 200 20.46 16.71 -6.50
CA ASP A 200 20.55 16.71 -5.05
C ASP A 200 21.64 15.77 -4.47
N GLY A 201 22.34 15.03 -5.33
CA GLY A 201 23.37 14.06 -4.93
C GLY A 201 22.81 12.74 -4.38
N LEU A 202 21.50 12.56 -4.42
CA LEU A 202 20.82 11.36 -3.98
C LEU A 202 20.48 10.45 -5.16
N VAL A 203 20.04 9.22 -4.83
CA VAL A 203 19.56 8.22 -5.79
C VAL A 203 18.25 7.62 -5.28
N SER A 204 17.32 7.30 -6.18
CA SER A 204 16.05 6.65 -5.80
C SER A 204 16.29 5.41 -4.93
N CYS A 205 15.49 5.26 -3.87
CA CYS A 205 15.51 4.06 -3.03
C CYS A 205 15.11 2.78 -3.81
N ASP A 206 14.53 2.89 -5.00
CA ASP A 206 14.28 1.75 -5.90
C ASP A 206 15.55 0.98 -6.23
N LYS A 207 16.72 1.65 -6.24
CA LYS A 207 18.01 0.96 -6.43
C LYS A 207 18.34 0.00 -5.29
N MET A 208 17.94 0.33 -4.06
CA MET A 208 18.06 -0.57 -2.92
C MET A 208 17.14 -1.78 -3.10
N LEU A 209 15.89 -1.54 -3.46
CA LEU A 209 14.88 -2.58 -3.67
C LEU A 209 15.26 -3.50 -4.83
N ALA A 210 15.67 -2.94 -5.96
CA ALA A 210 16.10 -3.70 -7.13
C ALA A 210 17.32 -4.58 -6.86
N SER A 211 18.16 -4.24 -5.87
CA SER A 211 19.32 -5.01 -5.44
C SER A 211 19.04 -5.97 -4.27
N ALA A 212 17.81 -5.97 -3.73
CA ALA A 212 17.37 -6.90 -2.70
C ALA A 212 16.88 -8.21 -3.32
N HIS A 213 17.04 -9.33 -2.59
CA HIS A 213 16.61 -10.65 -3.04
C HIS A 213 15.99 -11.43 -1.88
N GLY A 214 15.09 -12.37 -2.20
CA GLY A 214 14.54 -13.33 -1.24
C GLY A 214 13.32 -12.78 -0.47
N ILE A 215 12.54 -11.89 -1.05
CA ILE A 215 11.27 -11.41 -0.46
C ILE A 215 10.29 -12.57 -0.25
N GLY A 216 10.26 -13.57 -1.15
CA GLY A 216 9.37 -14.72 -1.09
C GLY A 216 9.43 -15.45 0.25
N THR A 217 10.60 -15.52 0.90
CA THR A 217 10.69 -16.11 2.24
C THR A 217 9.83 -15.40 3.28
N PHE A 218 9.73 -14.08 3.22
CA PHE A 218 8.87 -13.31 4.13
C PHE A 218 7.39 -13.43 3.76
N LEU A 219 7.11 -13.47 2.45
CA LEU A 219 5.74 -13.62 1.95
C LEU A 219 5.18 -15.00 2.28
N GLU A 220 5.98 -16.06 2.09
CA GLU A 220 5.62 -17.44 2.44
C GLU A 220 5.35 -17.58 3.94
N GLU A 221 6.26 -17.07 4.79
CA GLU A 221 6.08 -17.10 6.25
C GLU A 221 4.80 -16.33 6.66
N MET A 222 4.59 -15.13 6.10
CA MET A 222 3.40 -14.32 6.38
C MET A 222 2.12 -15.06 5.96
N LYS A 223 2.08 -15.61 4.75
CA LYS A 223 0.93 -16.36 4.24
C LYS A 223 0.59 -17.54 5.15
N HIS A 224 1.58 -18.38 5.46
CA HIS A 224 1.41 -19.56 6.30
C HIS A 224 0.99 -19.21 7.73
N GLU A 225 1.58 -18.15 8.32
CA GLU A 225 1.30 -17.75 9.70
C GLU A 225 -0.01 -16.96 9.85
N THR A 226 -0.59 -16.50 8.73
CA THR A 226 -1.78 -15.64 8.77
C THR A 226 -2.85 -16.06 7.74
N PHE A 227 -2.70 -15.71 6.49
CA PHE A 227 -3.75 -15.76 5.45
C PHE A 227 -4.33 -17.17 5.23
N ASP A 228 -3.51 -18.21 5.25
CA ASP A 228 -3.94 -19.59 5.05
C ASP A 228 -4.87 -20.10 6.18
N LYS A 229 -4.81 -19.46 7.36
CA LYS A 229 -5.64 -19.84 8.51
C LYS A 229 -7.09 -19.37 8.37
N TYR A 230 -7.37 -18.40 7.51
CA TYR A 230 -8.65 -17.68 7.44
C TYR A 230 -9.31 -17.69 6.06
N ASP A 231 -8.76 -18.39 5.07
CA ASP A 231 -9.21 -18.32 3.66
C ASP A 231 -9.32 -16.86 3.19
N ALA A 232 -8.25 -16.11 3.40
CA ALA A 232 -8.23 -14.67 3.25
C ALA A 232 -8.15 -14.23 1.79
N PHE A 233 -8.89 -13.18 1.43
CA PHE A 233 -8.68 -12.46 0.17
C PHE A 233 -7.60 -11.38 0.36
N THR A 234 -6.55 -11.44 -0.44
CA THR A 234 -5.43 -10.50 -0.35
C THR A 234 -5.12 -9.85 -1.69
N VAL A 235 -4.85 -8.54 -1.69
CA VAL A 235 -4.42 -7.81 -2.87
C VAL A 235 -3.14 -7.03 -2.58
N GLY A 236 -2.07 -7.35 -3.29
CA GLY A 236 -0.77 -6.71 -3.11
C GLY A 236 -0.64 -5.41 -3.91
N GLU A 237 -0.10 -4.37 -3.28
CA GLU A 237 0.42 -3.23 -3.99
C GLU A 237 1.88 -3.50 -4.36
N VAL A 238 2.12 -3.85 -5.62
CA VAL A 238 3.42 -4.29 -6.11
C VAL A 238 3.81 -3.44 -7.31
N PHE A 239 4.80 -2.56 -7.12
CA PHE A 239 5.39 -1.76 -8.19
C PHE A 239 6.67 -2.41 -8.72
N HIS A 240 7.07 -2.05 -9.95
CA HIS A 240 8.34 -2.44 -10.57
C HIS A 240 8.63 -3.95 -10.56
N LEU A 241 7.56 -4.77 -10.62
CA LEU A 241 7.67 -6.23 -10.66
C LEU A 241 8.38 -6.68 -11.94
N LYS A 242 9.35 -7.58 -11.82
CA LYS A 242 9.97 -8.24 -12.96
C LYS A 242 9.04 -9.36 -13.47
N GLU A 243 9.10 -9.65 -14.75
CA GLU A 243 8.23 -10.63 -15.39
C GLU A 243 8.35 -12.04 -14.78
N ASP A 244 9.56 -12.42 -14.35
CA ASP A 244 9.85 -13.70 -13.70
C ASP A 244 9.41 -13.75 -12.22
N GLU A 245 9.13 -12.61 -11.60
CA GLU A 245 8.67 -12.50 -10.21
C GLU A 245 7.14 -12.58 -10.04
N LEU A 246 6.37 -12.53 -11.13
CA LEU A 246 4.90 -12.52 -11.07
C LEU A 246 4.34 -13.72 -10.29
N ARG A 247 4.93 -14.90 -10.46
CA ARG A 247 4.52 -16.14 -9.78
C ARG A 247 4.79 -16.14 -8.27
N GLU A 248 5.67 -15.28 -7.80
CA GLU A 248 5.92 -15.08 -6.37
C GLU A 248 4.71 -14.41 -5.70
N PHE A 249 4.00 -13.57 -6.44
CA PHE A 249 2.91 -12.75 -5.88
C PHE A 249 1.53 -13.36 -6.13
N ILE A 250 1.25 -13.85 -7.31
CA ILE A 250 -0.09 -14.34 -7.69
C ILE A 250 -0.03 -15.73 -8.35
N GLY A 251 -1.17 -16.41 -8.41
CA GLY A 251 -1.31 -17.74 -9.00
C GLY A 251 -1.42 -18.84 -7.94
N GLU A 252 -1.37 -20.10 -8.38
CA GLU A 252 -1.60 -21.26 -7.50
C GLU A 252 -0.57 -21.32 -6.35
N ASP A 253 0.69 -21.02 -6.67
CA ASP A 253 1.79 -21.00 -5.71
C ASP A 253 2.09 -19.59 -5.18
N GLY A 254 1.35 -18.57 -5.63
CA GLY A 254 1.54 -17.18 -5.24
C GLY A 254 1.16 -16.89 -3.79
N HIS A 255 1.70 -15.81 -3.24
CA HIS A 255 1.51 -15.48 -1.83
C HIS A 255 0.28 -14.61 -1.57
N PHE A 256 -0.31 -14.01 -2.63
CA PHE A 256 -1.53 -13.21 -2.57
C PHE A 256 -2.59 -13.74 -3.52
N SER A 257 -3.86 -13.42 -3.24
CA SER A 257 -4.97 -13.77 -4.14
C SER A 257 -4.85 -13.04 -5.47
N THR A 258 -4.38 -11.79 -5.43
CA THR A 258 -4.16 -10.94 -6.59
C THR A 258 -3.21 -9.77 -6.25
N LYS A 259 -2.83 -8.99 -7.26
CA LYS A 259 -2.15 -7.69 -7.11
C LYS A 259 -2.79 -6.66 -8.02
N PHE A 260 -2.58 -5.38 -7.77
CA PHE A 260 -3.04 -4.34 -8.68
C PHE A 260 -2.23 -4.32 -9.97
N ASP A 261 -2.94 -4.12 -11.09
CA ASP A 261 -2.32 -3.84 -12.38
C ASP A 261 -2.04 -2.34 -12.54
N PHE A 262 -0.80 -1.95 -12.32
CA PHE A 262 -0.32 -0.59 -12.56
C PHE A 262 0.39 -0.42 -13.91
N SER A 263 0.40 -1.43 -14.77
CA SER A 263 1.18 -1.43 -16.03
C SER A 263 0.79 -0.32 -16.99
N ALA A 264 -0.48 0.05 -17.02
CA ALA A 264 -1.00 1.10 -17.87
C ALA A 264 -0.85 2.51 -17.25
N HIS A 265 -0.71 2.57 -15.94
CA HIS A 265 -0.75 3.79 -15.14
C HIS A 265 0.49 4.66 -15.38
N VAL A 266 1.67 4.04 -15.28
CA VAL A 266 2.97 4.71 -15.48
C VAL A 266 3.19 5.28 -16.88
N LEU A 267 2.37 4.91 -17.87
CA LEU A 267 2.52 5.39 -19.25
C LEU A 267 2.08 6.84 -19.46
N SER A 268 1.35 7.39 -18.51
CA SER A 268 0.80 8.75 -18.58
C SER A 268 1.61 9.76 -17.75
N ASN A 269 2.69 9.33 -17.12
CA ASN A 269 3.55 10.22 -16.37
C ASN A 269 4.47 10.99 -17.30
N GLY A 270 4.53 12.33 -17.12
CA GLY A 270 5.48 13.19 -17.76
C GLY A 270 6.80 13.27 -17.00
N GLU A 271 7.67 14.21 -17.38
CA GLU A 271 8.97 14.43 -16.74
C GLU A 271 8.85 14.78 -15.25
N HIS A 272 7.75 15.46 -14.87
CA HIS A 272 7.44 15.84 -13.49
C HIS A 272 6.27 15.05 -12.89
N GLY A 273 6.09 13.81 -13.32
CA GLY A 273 4.98 12.96 -12.91
C GLY A 273 3.67 13.32 -13.66
N TRP A 274 2.54 13.18 -13.00
CA TRP A 274 1.23 13.44 -13.61
C TRP A 274 0.85 14.92 -13.77
N TYR A 275 1.62 15.86 -13.20
CA TYR A 275 1.39 17.30 -13.33
C TYR A 275 1.62 17.82 -14.75
N ASP A 276 2.46 17.16 -15.50
CA ASP A 276 2.77 17.44 -16.91
C ASP A 276 2.52 16.21 -17.80
N ALA A 277 1.56 15.36 -17.40
CA ALA A 277 1.23 14.14 -18.12
C ALA A 277 0.94 14.41 -19.59
N PRO A 278 1.59 13.69 -20.52
CA PRO A 278 1.30 13.80 -21.94
C PRO A 278 -0.11 13.30 -22.23
N ALA A 279 -0.69 13.71 -23.35
CA ALA A 279 -1.94 13.15 -23.81
C ALA A 279 -1.81 11.62 -23.93
N LEU A 280 -2.83 10.87 -23.45
CA LEU A 280 -2.83 9.43 -23.51
C LEU A 280 -2.58 8.91 -24.93
N ASP A 281 -1.51 8.16 -25.12
CA ASP A 281 -1.36 7.30 -26.29
C ASP A 281 -2.20 6.04 -26.09
N PHE A 282 -3.37 6.03 -26.66
CA PHE A 282 -4.34 4.93 -26.53
C PHE A 282 -3.78 3.58 -27.01
N ASN A 283 -2.91 3.57 -28.01
CA ASN A 283 -2.30 2.32 -28.48
C ASN A 283 -1.29 1.77 -27.49
N ARG A 284 -0.49 2.63 -26.89
CA ARG A 284 0.44 2.22 -25.80
C ARG A 284 -0.33 1.70 -24.60
N TRP A 285 -1.35 2.44 -24.15
CA TRP A 285 -2.21 2.05 -23.03
C TRP A 285 -2.88 0.70 -23.26
N ARG A 286 -3.54 0.51 -24.40
CA ARG A 286 -4.12 -0.77 -24.79
C ARG A 286 -3.09 -1.89 -24.85
N THR A 287 -1.90 -1.63 -25.39
CA THR A 287 -0.82 -2.63 -25.47
C THR A 287 -0.35 -3.04 -24.09
N ALA A 288 -0.19 -2.12 -23.15
CA ALA A 288 0.17 -2.43 -21.78
C ALA A 288 -0.87 -3.35 -21.12
N LEU A 289 -2.15 -3.00 -21.17
CA LEU A 289 -3.23 -3.82 -20.65
C LEU A 289 -3.24 -5.24 -21.25
N PHE A 290 -3.08 -5.35 -22.58
CA PHE A 290 -3.07 -6.68 -23.23
C PHE A 290 -1.82 -7.49 -22.91
N ASN A 291 -0.68 -6.86 -22.65
CA ASN A 291 0.53 -7.57 -22.24
C ASN A 291 0.35 -8.15 -20.83
N THR A 292 -0.21 -7.38 -19.90
CA THR A 292 -0.59 -7.89 -18.57
C THR A 292 -1.55 -9.06 -18.68
N GLN A 293 -2.64 -8.89 -19.41
CA GLN A 293 -3.63 -9.97 -19.60
C GLN A 293 -3.02 -11.26 -20.20
N LYS A 294 -2.02 -11.14 -21.08
CA LYS A 294 -1.30 -12.32 -21.63
C LYS A 294 -0.42 -12.99 -20.58
N ALA A 295 0.29 -12.20 -19.76
CA ALA A 295 1.13 -12.73 -18.69
C ALA A 295 0.27 -13.47 -17.65
N ASP A 296 -0.87 -12.90 -17.29
CA ASP A 296 -1.81 -13.46 -16.32
C ASP A 296 -2.48 -14.76 -16.77
N LEU A 297 -2.69 -14.96 -18.09
CA LEU A 297 -3.37 -16.16 -18.62
C LEU A 297 -2.75 -17.46 -18.12
N THR A 298 -1.46 -17.48 -17.85
CA THR A 298 -0.72 -18.68 -17.43
C THR A 298 -0.46 -18.75 -15.94
N VAL A 299 -0.75 -17.68 -15.20
CA VAL A 299 -0.43 -17.57 -13.77
C VAL A 299 -1.68 -17.41 -12.91
N GLY A 300 -2.49 -16.40 -13.20
CA GLY A 300 -3.63 -16.06 -12.37
C GLY A 300 -4.48 -14.95 -12.99
N PHE A 301 -4.79 -13.94 -12.18
CA PHE A 301 -5.49 -12.72 -12.59
C PHE A 301 -5.07 -11.56 -11.69
N GLU A 302 -5.21 -10.34 -12.17
CA GLU A 302 -4.88 -9.14 -11.43
C GLU A 302 -6.13 -8.33 -11.04
N ALA A 303 -5.95 -7.41 -10.09
CA ALA A 303 -6.95 -6.42 -9.73
C ALA A 303 -6.86 -5.24 -10.71
N ASN A 304 -7.91 -5.07 -11.51
CA ASN A 304 -7.99 -4.01 -12.52
C ASN A 304 -8.37 -2.69 -11.87
N ILE A 305 -7.58 -1.64 -12.11
CA ILE A 305 -7.74 -0.32 -11.50
C ILE A 305 -7.43 0.78 -12.52
N ILE A 306 -8.12 1.92 -12.43
CA ILE A 306 -7.86 3.11 -13.24
C ILE A 306 -7.68 4.38 -12.40
N GLU A 307 -7.98 4.33 -11.14
CA GLU A 307 -7.77 5.40 -10.18
C GLU A 307 -7.80 4.86 -8.74
N ASN A 308 -7.13 5.53 -7.85
CA ASN A 308 -7.15 5.27 -6.42
C ASN A 308 -6.90 6.57 -5.63
N HIS A 309 -6.59 6.47 -4.34
CA HIS A 309 -6.32 7.62 -3.48
C HIS A 309 -4.97 8.31 -3.76
N ASP A 310 -4.03 7.64 -4.44
CA ASP A 310 -2.71 8.17 -4.80
C ASP A 310 -2.68 8.78 -6.20
N GLU A 311 -3.74 8.60 -6.98
CA GLU A 311 -3.75 8.89 -8.40
C GLU A 311 -4.84 9.88 -8.79
N PRO A 312 -4.64 10.66 -9.86
CA PRO A 312 -5.70 11.51 -10.38
C PRO A 312 -6.94 10.71 -10.76
N ARG A 313 -8.11 11.35 -10.71
CA ARG A 313 -9.35 10.74 -11.20
C ARG A 313 -9.18 10.25 -12.64
N GLY A 314 -9.55 9.00 -12.90
CA GLY A 314 -9.35 8.36 -14.20
C GLY A 314 -9.97 9.15 -15.36
N ALA A 315 -11.15 9.74 -15.17
CA ALA A 315 -11.75 10.61 -16.18
C ALA A 315 -10.87 11.83 -16.53
N THR A 316 -10.16 12.39 -15.57
CA THR A 316 -9.26 13.51 -15.80
C THR A 316 -7.93 13.07 -16.41
N HIS A 317 -7.44 11.92 -15.98
CA HIS A 317 -6.14 11.39 -16.37
C HIS A 317 -6.15 10.79 -17.79
N TYR A 318 -7.16 9.95 -18.09
CA TYR A 318 -7.21 9.19 -19.35
C TYR A 318 -8.03 9.86 -20.45
N LEU A 319 -8.99 10.72 -20.12
CA LEU A 319 -9.88 11.29 -21.15
C LEU A 319 -9.45 12.71 -21.53
N PRO A 320 -9.38 13.02 -22.84
CA PRO A 320 -9.22 14.39 -23.29
C PRO A 320 -10.45 15.23 -22.89
N ALA A 321 -10.26 16.52 -22.71
CA ALA A 321 -11.28 17.42 -22.16
C ALA A 321 -12.65 17.30 -22.84
N HIS A 322 -12.70 17.13 -24.18
CA HIS A 322 -13.95 17.00 -24.93
C HIS A 322 -14.69 15.66 -24.70
N ALA A 323 -13.99 14.64 -24.16
CA ALA A 323 -14.54 13.31 -23.87
C ALA A 323 -14.85 13.11 -22.36
N ARG A 324 -14.61 14.10 -21.52
CA ARG A 324 -14.95 14.06 -20.08
C ARG A 324 -16.46 14.30 -19.89
N ASN A 325 -17.24 13.32 -20.30
CA ASN A 325 -18.69 13.30 -20.25
C ASN A 325 -19.17 11.88 -19.95
N GLU A 326 -20.48 11.71 -19.73
CA GLU A 326 -21.07 10.42 -19.37
C GLU A 326 -20.67 9.26 -20.32
N ALA A 327 -20.66 9.48 -21.63
CA ALA A 327 -20.28 8.47 -22.59
C ALA A 327 -18.81 8.09 -22.48
N GLY A 328 -17.92 9.07 -22.29
CA GLY A 328 -16.48 8.86 -22.10
C GLY A 328 -16.17 8.10 -20.84
N VAL A 329 -16.78 8.46 -19.69
CA VAL A 329 -16.51 7.75 -18.42
C VAL A 329 -17.10 6.35 -18.44
N LYS A 330 -18.25 6.12 -19.04
CA LYS A 330 -18.81 4.78 -19.22
C LYS A 330 -17.94 3.91 -20.13
N MET A 331 -17.38 4.47 -21.19
CA MET A 331 -16.42 3.77 -22.06
C MET A 331 -15.16 3.40 -21.29
N LEU A 332 -14.63 4.33 -20.48
CA LEU A 332 -13.45 4.07 -19.66
C LEU A 332 -13.72 2.96 -18.64
N ALA A 333 -14.86 3.01 -17.94
CA ALA A 333 -15.28 1.97 -17.00
C ALA A 333 -15.41 0.61 -17.70
N ALA A 334 -16.09 0.55 -18.85
CA ALA A 334 -16.23 -0.69 -19.63
C ALA A 334 -14.88 -1.28 -20.04
N THR A 335 -13.89 -0.44 -20.32
CA THR A 335 -12.56 -0.90 -20.75
C THR A 335 -11.90 -1.76 -19.67
N TYR A 336 -11.89 -1.35 -18.41
CA TYR A 336 -11.23 -2.13 -17.37
C TYR A 336 -12.13 -3.18 -16.70
N PHE A 337 -13.44 -3.00 -16.69
CA PHE A 337 -14.38 -4.01 -16.17
C PHE A 337 -14.44 -5.28 -17.04
N LEU A 338 -14.18 -5.15 -18.34
CA LEU A 338 -14.21 -6.29 -19.27
C LEU A 338 -12.87 -7.02 -19.38
N LEU A 339 -11.83 -6.55 -18.72
CA LEU A 339 -10.58 -7.28 -18.59
C LEU A 339 -10.76 -8.48 -17.63
N ARG A 340 -10.00 -9.53 -17.87
CA ARG A 340 -9.94 -10.65 -16.91
C ARG A 340 -9.31 -10.15 -15.60
N GLY A 341 -9.99 -10.38 -14.50
CA GLY A 341 -9.53 -9.95 -13.17
C GLY A 341 -10.66 -9.41 -12.31
N ILE A 342 -10.31 -8.76 -11.22
CA ILE A 342 -11.27 -8.17 -10.29
C ILE A 342 -11.23 -6.64 -10.48
N PRO A 343 -12.32 -6.00 -10.94
CA PRO A 343 -12.37 -4.55 -11.04
C PRO A 343 -12.49 -3.92 -9.66
N PHE A 344 -11.67 -2.91 -9.38
CA PHE A 344 -11.78 -2.07 -8.21
C PHE A 344 -12.38 -0.72 -8.60
N ILE A 345 -13.40 -0.30 -7.87
CA ILE A 345 -14.08 0.99 -8.05
C ILE A 345 -13.65 1.89 -6.89
N TYR A 346 -13.01 3.00 -7.22
CA TYR A 346 -12.65 3.99 -6.21
C TYR A 346 -13.89 4.83 -5.85
N GLN A 347 -14.03 5.18 -4.58
CA GLN A 347 -15.18 5.96 -4.08
C GLN A 347 -15.45 7.21 -4.93
N GLY A 348 -16.70 7.37 -5.37
CA GLY A 348 -17.15 8.49 -6.23
C GLY A 348 -16.84 8.29 -7.72
N GLN A 349 -16.25 7.18 -8.12
CA GLN A 349 -16.03 6.85 -9.53
C GLN A 349 -17.33 6.43 -10.22
N GLU A 350 -18.29 5.97 -9.46
CA GLU A 350 -19.60 5.49 -9.92
C GLU A 350 -20.63 6.62 -10.17
N ILE A 351 -20.33 7.88 -9.83
CA ILE A 351 -21.23 9.05 -9.93
C ILE A 351 -20.74 10.12 -10.90
#